data_8c4a51225cb7c4c7e0389ec342cfcd75
#
_entry.id   8c4a51225cb7c4c7e0389ec342cfcd75
#
_cell.length_a   1.000
_cell.length_b   1.000
_cell.length_c   1.000
_cell.angle_alpha   90.00
_cell.angle_beta   90.00
_cell.angle_gamma   90.00
#
_symmetry.space_group_name_H-M   'P 1'
#
loop_
_entity.id
_entity.type
_entity.pdbx_description
1 polymer ?
#
loop_
_entity_poly.entity_id
_entity_poly.type
_entity_poly.pdbx_seq_one_letter_code
_entity_poly.pdbx_strand_id
1 'polypeptide(L)'
;MKTAESKKKIFGNKISGKFPKSTEKRTGFGKNQLRKNLFVVGMLSVAMIHFLVFWLYVNLSSILMAFKNVTLEGTKWGFGNFKIMFDSFANPASELRGAFVNTMIFFSINLLVKLPLTFLCSYFLYKKIKFYKYYRFVFFLPSIISAVVLTSLLKYMVNPGGPIPRLYELLCGRESPLFLADSDYALGVIIFYTIWSGF
;
A
#
# COMPACT_ATOMS: atom_id res chain seq x y z
N MET A 1 46.30 31.94 -49.71
CA MET A 1 47.02 31.62 -48.50
C MET A 1 46.73 32.59 -47.35
N LYS A 2 45.49 33.09 -47.23
CA LYS A 2 45.06 34.04 -46.16
C LYS A 2 43.86 33.57 -45.33
N THR A 3 43.38 32.36 -45.53
CA THR A 3 42.16 31.84 -44.88
C THR A 3 42.42 30.86 -43.71
N ALA A 4 43.63 30.39 -43.57
CA ALA A 4 44.02 29.43 -42.51
C ALA A 4 44.44 30.10 -41.18
N GLU A 5 45.00 31.31 -41.27
CA GLU A 5 45.47 32.03 -40.07
C GLU A 5 44.36 32.73 -39.29
N SER A 6 43.25 33.09 -39.94
CA SER A 6 42.09 33.70 -39.30
C SER A 6 41.31 32.74 -38.38
N LYS A 7 41.31 31.45 -38.73
CA LYS A 7 40.60 30.44 -37.91
C LYS A 7 41.38 30.02 -36.66
N LYS A 8 42.70 30.20 -36.62
CA LYS A 8 43.50 29.84 -35.45
C LYS A 8 43.49 30.88 -34.32
N LYS A 9 43.15 32.14 -34.64
CA LYS A 9 42.98 33.22 -33.66
C LYS A 9 41.63 33.19 -32.94
N ILE A 10 40.61 32.59 -33.56
CA ILE A 10 39.25 32.50 -32.96
C ILE A 10 39.15 31.33 -31.96
N PHE A 11 39.96 30.29 -32.15
CA PHE A 11 39.96 29.11 -31.27
C PHE A 11 40.84 29.25 -30.00
N GLY A 12 41.76 30.21 -29.98
CA GLY A 12 42.70 30.40 -28.86
C GLY A 12 42.18 31.24 -27.69
N ASN A 13 41.04 31.91 -27.84
CA ASN A 13 40.56 32.88 -26.85
C ASN A 13 39.31 32.44 -26.05
N LYS A 14 38.97 31.16 -26.12
CA LYS A 14 37.75 30.66 -25.49
C LYS A 14 37.94 29.71 -24.31
N ILE A 15 39.15 29.56 -23.79
CA ILE A 15 39.42 28.67 -22.62
C ILE A 15 40.19 29.44 -21.52
N SER A 16 39.74 30.67 -21.25
CA SER A 16 40.07 31.35 -19.99
C SER A 16 38.81 31.86 -19.33
N GLY A 17 37.80 31.01 -19.27
CA GLY A 17 36.67 31.22 -18.38
C GLY A 17 37.10 30.90 -16.95
N LYS A 18 37.46 31.95 -16.19
CA LYS A 18 37.51 31.87 -14.74
C LYS A 18 36.17 31.25 -14.28
N PHE A 19 36.22 29.98 -13.85
CA PHE A 19 35.15 29.43 -13.06
C PHE A 19 34.90 30.37 -11.88
N PRO A 20 33.71 30.91 -11.69
CA PRO A 20 33.42 31.65 -10.48
C PRO A 20 33.65 30.66 -9.34
N LYS A 21 34.67 30.89 -8.51
CA LYS A 21 34.77 30.27 -7.20
C LYS A 21 33.40 30.52 -6.55
N SER A 22 32.61 29.50 -6.40
CA SER A 22 31.43 29.52 -5.54
C SER A 22 31.97 29.81 -4.14
N THR A 23 32.01 31.08 -3.80
CA THR A 23 32.18 31.52 -2.42
C THR A 23 30.89 31.03 -1.76
N GLU A 24 30.96 29.84 -1.21
CA GLU A 24 29.97 29.32 -0.28
C GLU A 24 29.95 30.34 0.87
N LYS A 25 29.12 31.36 0.70
CA LYS A 25 28.76 32.25 1.80
C LYS A 25 28.13 31.32 2.84
N ARG A 26 28.92 30.91 3.81
CA ARG A 26 28.42 30.50 5.13
C ARG A 26 27.59 31.66 5.63
N THR A 27 26.35 31.73 5.18
CA THR A 27 25.36 32.67 5.68
C THR A 27 25.16 32.28 7.13
N GLY A 28 25.70 33.14 7.99
CA GLY A 28 25.47 33.02 9.41
C GLY A 28 23.97 32.79 9.63
N PHE A 29 23.62 31.97 10.59
CA PHE A 29 22.27 31.60 10.97
C PHE A 29 21.48 32.90 11.31
N GLY A 30 21.00 33.57 10.29
CA GLY A 30 20.34 34.86 10.42
C GLY A 30 19.00 34.69 11.17
N LYS A 31 18.63 35.66 12.01
CA LYS A 31 17.36 35.70 12.76
C LYS A 31 16.14 35.31 11.90
N ASN A 32 16.16 35.58 10.61
CA ASN A 32 15.10 35.21 9.67
C ASN A 32 15.03 33.73 9.38
N GLN A 33 16.18 33.02 9.36
CA GLN A 33 16.25 31.57 9.19
C GLN A 33 15.73 30.88 10.44
N LEU A 34 16.08 31.37 11.62
CA LEU A 34 15.57 30.89 12.90
C LEU A 34 14.04 31.05 13.00
N ARG A 35 13.49 32.21 12.62
CA ARG A 35 12.03 32.42 12.61
C ARG A 35 11.30 31.47 11.63
N LYS A 36 11.86 31.26 10.45
CA LYS A 36 11.31 30.28 9.47
C LYS A 36 11.34 28.86 10.02
N ASN A 37 12.47 28.46 10.60
CA ASN A 37 12.61 27.13 11.17
C ASN A 37 11.66 26.93 12.38
N LEU A 38 11.53 27.93 13.22
CA LEU A 38 10.62 27.93 14.38
C LEU A 38 9.16 27.79 13.93
N PHE A 39 8.77 28.53 12.89
CA PHE A 39 7.43 28.44 12.30
C PHE A 39 7.17 27.04 11.71
N VAL A 40 8.12 26.50 10.95
CA VAL A 40 8.01 25.16 10.38
C VAL A 40 7.93 24.09 11.47
N VAL A 41 8.80 24.17 12.49
CA VAL A 41 8.75 23.26 13.64
C VAL A 41 7.44 23.40 14.39
N GLY A 42 6.93 24.62 14.61
CA GLY A 42 5.64 24.85 15.25
C GLY A 42 4.47 24.25 14.48
N MET A 43 4.45 24.38 13.15
CA MET A 43 3.41 23.74 12.32
C MET A 43 3.52 22.22 12.30
N LEU A 44 4.74 21.68 12.28
CA LEU A 44 4.96 20.23 12.28
C LEU A 44 4.77 19.62 13.67
N SER A 45 4.92 20.39 14.77
CA SER A 45 4.83 19.87 16.13
C SER A 45 3.49 19.22 16.43
N VAL A 46 2.39 19.77 15.94
CA VAL A 46 1.05 19.21 16.13
C VAL A 46 0.96 17.82 15.49
N ALA A 47 1.41 17.68 14.24
CA ALA A 47 1.43 16.40 13.53
C ALA A 47 2.40 15.41 14.18
N MET A 48 3.56 15.87 14.64
CA MET A 48 4.54 15.03 15.32
C MET A 48 4.05 14.56 16.69
N ILE A 49 3.42 15.41 17.48
CA ILE A 49 2.83 15.03 18.77
C ILE A 49 1.74 14.00 18.56
N HIS A 50 0.85 14.23 17.58
CA HIS A 50 -0.18 13.27 17.23
C HIS A 50 0.43 11.91 16.83
N PHE A 51 1.45 11.91 15.98
CA PHE A 51 2.16 10.70 15.58
C PHE A 51 2.82 9.99 16.78
N LEU A 52 3.52 10.72 17.65
CA LEU A 52 4.18 10.15 18.83
C LEU A 52 3.18 9.55 19.81
N VAL A 53 2.04 10.21 20.06
CA VAL A 53 1.04 9.73 20.99
C VAL A 53 0.27 8.55 20.41
N PHE A 54 -0.32 8.69 19.22
CA PHE A 54 -1.23 7.68 18.68
C PHE A 54 -0.51 6.53 17.96
N TRP A 55 0.64 6.78 17.37
CA TRP A 55 1.36 5.71 16.69
C TRP A 55 2.46 5.09 17.55
N LEU A 56 3.37 5.88 18.09
CA LEU A 56 4.52 5.36 18.86
C LEU A 56 4.09 4.77 20.19
N TYR A 57 3.32 5.50 20.99
CA TYR A 57 2.88 5.03 22.30
C TYR A 57 1.99 3.78 22.20
N VAL A 58 1.01 3.77 21.29
CA VAL A 58 0.10 2.63 21.11
C VAL A 58 0.86 1.40 20.60
N ASN A 59 1.73 1.56 19.61
CA ASN A 59 2.52 0.43 19.10
C ASN A 59 3.53 -0.09 20.15
N LEU A 60 4.17 0.82 20.90
CA LEU A 60 5.06 0.43 21.98
C LEU A 60 4.31 -0.33 23.08
N SER A 61 3.13 0.13 23.46
CA SER A 61 2.25 -0.57 24.41
C SER A 61 1.87 -1.97 23.92
N SER A 62 1.54 -2.11 22.63
CA SER A 62 1.23 -3.41 22.01
C SER A 62 2.44 -4.35 22.00
N ILE A 63 3.64 -3.83 21.72
CA ILE A 63 4.88 -4.61 21.78
C ILE A 63 5.15 -5.05 23.21
N LEU A 64 4.99 -4.16 24.19
CA LEU A 64 5.17 -4.49 25.61
C LEU A 64 4.14 -5.52 26.08
N MET A 65 2.91 -5.49 25.53
CA MET A 65 1.87 -6.48 25.84
C MET A 65 2.28 -7.89 25.39
N ALA A 66 3.06 -8.05 24.34
CA ALA A 66 3.59 -9.35 23.92
C ALA A 66 4.47 -10.03 24.99
N PHE A 67 5.10 -9.24 25.85
CA PHE A 67 5.92 -9.73 26.96
C PHE A 67 5.16 -9.86 28.28
N LYS A 68 3.89 -9.48 28.34
CA LYS A 68 3.04 -9.61 29.53
C LYS A 68 2.24 -10.90 29.47
N ASN A 69 2.60 -11.85 30.31
CA ASN A 69 1.82 -13.07 30.52
C ASN A 69 0.74 -12.80 31.57
N VAL A 70 -0.51 -12.86 31.17
CA VAL A 70 -1.65 -12.75 32.10
C VAL A 70 -1.97 -14.13 32.65
N THR A 71 -1.75 -14.31 33.93
CA THR A 71 -2.06 -15.54 34.67
C THR A 71 -3.09 -15.25 35.75
N LEU A 72 -3.79 -16.26 36.24
CA LEU A 72 -4.80 -16.12 37.33
C LEU A 72 -4.21 -15.44 38.57
N GLU A 73 -2.89 -15.56 38.83
CA GLU A 73 -2.18 -14.95 39.93
C GLU A 73 -1.71 -13.50 39.66
N GLY A 74 -1.97 -12.95 38.48
CA GLY A 74 -1.57 -11.60 38.05
C GLY A 74 -0.73 -11.56 36.77
N THR A 75 -0.21 -10.39 36.46
CA THR A 75 0.61 -10.16 35.26
C THR A 75 2.09 -10.38 35.58
N LYS A 76 2.71 -11.34 34.91
CA LYS A 76 4.15 -11.60 34.97
C LYS A 76 4.82 -11.25 33.67
N TRP A 77 6.02 -10.65 33.70
CA TRP A 77 6.82 -10.41 32.53
C TRP A 77 7.55 -11.66 32.08
N GLY A 78 7.45 -12.03 30.80
CA GLY A 78 8.12 -13.21 30.26
C GLY A 78 7.81 -13.49 28.81
N PHE A 79 8.40 -14.56 28.30
CA PHE A 79 8.25 -14.99 26.91
C PHE A 79 7.15 -16.05 26.70
N GLY A 80 6.24 -16.25 27.66
CA GLY A 80 5.20 -17.27 27.57
C GLY A 80 4.28 -17.12 26.38
N ASN A 81 3.92 -15.87 26.05
CA ASN A 81 3.10 -15.61 24.86
C ASN A 81 3.77 -16.03 23.54
N PHE A 82 5.09 -15.91 23.45
CA PHE A 82 5.84 -16.39 22.29
C PHE A 82 5.83 -17.91 22.19
N LYS A 83 5.94 -18.61 23.33
CA LYS A 83 5.81 -20.06 23.35
C LYS A 83 4.42 -20.49 22.86
N ILE A 84 3.35 -19.89 23.40
CA ILE A 84 1.98 -20.16 22.96
C ILE A 84 1.82 -19.88 21.45
N MET A 85 2.43 -18.81 20.95
CA MET A 85 2.42 -18.48 19.54
C MET A 85 3.09 -19.58 18.70
N PHE A 86 4.28 -20.04 19.08
CA PHE A 86 5.00 -21.11 18.37
C PHE A 86 4.25 -22.44 18.42
N ASP A 87 3.70 -22.81 19.58
CA ASP A 87 2.88 -24.01 19.74
C ASP A 87 1.61 -23.94 18.87
N SER A 88 1.01 -22.76 18.77
CA SER A 88 -0.13 -22.52 17.87
C SER A 88 0.27 -22.64 16.40
N PHE A 89 1.45 -22.20 15.99
CA PHE A 89 1.94 -22.41 14.64
C PHE A 89 2.20 -23.88 14.31
N ALA A 90 2.68 -24.64 15.29
CA ALA A 90 2.93 -26.08 15.12
C ALA A 90 1.63 -26.88 14.97
N ASN A 91 0.52 -26.40 15.53
CA ASN A 91 -0.76 -27.08 15.47
C ASN A 91 -1.47 -26.80 14.14
N PRO A 92 -1.75 -27.82 13.28
CA PRO A 92 -2.44 -27.66 12.01
C PRO A 92 -3.86 -27.10 12.11
N ALA A 93 -4.55 -27.35 13.23
CA ALA A 93 -5.92 -26.90 13.46
C ALA A 93 -6.00 -25.49 14.07
N SER A 94 -4.87 -24.82 14.27
CA SER A 94 -4.83 -23.49 14.85
C SER A 94 -5.32 -22.41 13.89
N GLU A 95 -6.19 -21.54 14.36
CA GLU A 95 -6.63 -20.35 13.63
C GLU A 95 -5.46 -19.44 13.22
N LEU A 96 -4.42 -19.34 14.05
CA LEU A 96 -3.24 -18.54 13.76
C LEU A 96 -2.50 -19.03 12.52
N ARG A 97 -2.34 -20.34 12.39
CA ARG A 97 -1.73 -20.93 11.19
C ARG A 97 -2.59 -20.70 9.96
N GLY A 98 -3.90 -20.88 10.07
CA GLY A 98 -4.85 -20.59 8.98
C GLY A 98 -4.78 -19.12 8.54
N ALA A 99 -4.78 -18.20 9.49
CA ALA A 99 -4.65 -16.78 9.21
C ALA A 99 -3.32 -16.43 8.51
N PHE A 100 -2.21 -17.06 8.95
CA PHE A 100 -0.90 -16.86 8.32
C PHE A 100 -0.88 -17.37 6.87
N VAL A 101 -1.40 -18.56 6.62
CA VAL A 101 -1.48 -19.15 5.27
C VAL A 101 -2.33 -18.25 4.37
N ASN A 102 -3.50 -17.82 4.83
CA ASN A 102 -4.35 -16.90 4.08
C ASN A 102 -3.63 -15.57 3.77
N THR A 103 -2.90 -15.03 4.74
CA THR A 103 -2.10 -13.81 4.53
C THR A 103 -1.04 -14.02 3.45
N MET A 104 -0.36 -15.16 3.43
CA MET A 104 0.64 -15.49 2.40
C MET A 104 0.00 -15.66 1.02
N ILE A 105 -1.20 -16.26 0.95
CA ILE A 105 -1.97 -16.37 -0.29
C ILE A 105 -2.33 -14.98 -0.81
N PHE A 106 -2.90 -14.11 0.03
CA PHE A 106 -3.25 -12.74 -0.37
C PHE A 106 -2.01 -11.93 -0.78
N PHE A 107 -0.91 -12.05 -0.05
CA PHE A 107 0.35 -11.40 -0.41
C PHE A 107 0.85 -11.86 -1.79
N SER A 108 0.86 -13.16 -2.03
CA SER A 108 1.31 -13.73 -3.29
C SER A 108 0.44 -13.29 -4.47
N ILE A 109 -0.88 -13.28 -4.30
CA ILE A 109 -1.82 -12.83 -5.33
C ILE A 109 -1.66 -11.34 -5.61
N ASN A 110 -1.52 -10.51 -4.57
CA ASN A 110 -1.28 -9.08 -4.76
C ASN A 110 0.03 -8.81 -5.51
N LEU A 111 1.09 -9.55 -5.19
CA LEU A 111 2.40 -9.38 -5.80
C LEU A 111 2.47 -9.95 -7.23
N LEU A 112 1.98 -11.18 -7.45
CA LEU A 112 2.16 -11.91 -8.70
C LEU A 112 1.05 -11.68 -9.71
N VAL A 113 -0.15 -11.35 -9.27
CA VAL A 113 -1.31 -11.16 -10.15
C VAL A 113 -1.69 -9.69 -10.25
N LYS A 114 -2.03 -9.06 -9.11
CA LYS A 114 -2.55 -7.70 -9.10
C LYS A 114 -1.50 -6.69 -9.59
N LEU A 115 -0.27 -6.76 -9.11
CA LEU A 115 0.78 -5.80 -9.47
C LEU A 115 1.12 -5.85 -10.98
N PRO A 116 1.39 -7.01 -11.62
CA PRO A 116 1.61 -7.06 -13.07
C PRO A 116 0.38 -6.62 -13.87
N LEU A 117 -0.83 -6.99 -13.43
CA LEU A 117 -2.07 -6.61 -14.09
C LEU A 117 -2.28 -5.09 -14.06
N THR A 118 -1.99 -4.45 -12.91
CA THR A 118 -2.04 -2.99 -12.78
C THR A 118 -1.03 -2.30 -13.70
N PHE A 119 0.20 -2.83 -13.82
CA PHE A 119 1.19 -2.31 -14.77
C PHE A 119 0.72 -2.46 -16.22
N LEU A 120 0.17 -3.61 -16.57
CA LEU A 120 -0.39 -3.87 -17.91
C LEU A 120 -1.52 -2.88 -18.25
N CYS A 121 -2.49 -2.72 -17.35
CA CYS A 121 -3.58 -1.77 -17.52
C CYS A 121 -3.06 -0.33 -17.68
N SER A 122 -2.12 0.08 -16.82
CA SER A 122 -1.50 1.41 -16.89
C SER A 122 -0.76 1.62 -18.22
N TYR A 123 -0.04 0.61 -18.71
CA TYR A 123 0.64 0.66 -20.01
C TYR A 123 -0.35 0.84 -21.17
N PHE A 124 -1.43 0.07 -21.18
CA PHE A 124 -2.44 0.20 -22.24
C PHE A 124 -3.15 1.54 -22.21
N LEU A 125 -3.45 2.07 -21.03
CA LEU A 125 -4.01 3.41 -20.88
C LEU A 125 -3.03 4.52 -21.32
N TYR A 126 -1.74 4.35 -21.04
CA TYR A 126 -0.69 5.26 -21.51
C TYR A 126 -0.58 5.25 -23.04
N LYS A 127 -0.61 4.06 -23.65
CA LYS A 127 -0.53 3.89 -25.12
C LYS A 127 -1.77 4.42 -25.86
N LYS A 128 -2.81 4.86 -25.14
CA LYS A 128 -4.06 5.38 -25.72
C LYS A 128 -4.68 4.44 -26.74
N ILE A 129 -4.83 3.16 -26.37
CA ILE A 129 -5.51 2.17 -27.21
C ILE A 129 -6.94 2.62 -27.54
N LYS A 130 -7.55 1.99 -28.56
CA LYS A 130 -8.93 2.26 -28.96
C LYS A 130 -9.87 2.17 -27.74
N PHE A 131 -10.71 3.17 -27.53
CA PHE A 131 -11.60 3.31 -26.35
C PHE A 131 -10.90 3.54 -24.99
N TYR A 132 -9.66 4.03 -24.94
CA TYR A 132 -8.92 4.27 -23.70
C TYR A 132 -9.67 5.13 -22.67
N LYS A 133 -10.51 6.09 -23.12
CA LYS A 133 -11.32 6.95 -22.23
C LYS A 133 -12.37 6.13 -21.46
N TYR A 134 -12.99 5.15 -22.15
CA TYR A 134 -13.98 4.25 -21.54
C TYR A 134 -13.31 3.33 -20.51
N TYR A 135 -12.19 2.69 -20.88
CA TYR A 135 -11.43 1.84 -19.94
C TYR A 135 -10.96 2.63 -18.73
N ARG A 136 -10.48 3.86 -18.93
CA ARG A 136 -10.11 4.74 -17.83
C ARG A 136 -11.28 4.99 -16.89
N PHE A 137 -12.46 5.28 -17.39
CA PHE A 137 -13.66 5.48 -16.58
C PHE A 137 -14.01 4.21 -15.78
N VAL A 138 -14.02 3.04 -16.42
CA VAL A 138 -14.37 1.77 -15.77
C VAL A 138 -13.38 1.38 -14.67
N PHE A 139 -12.08 1.59 -14.91
CA PHE A 139 -11.04 1.29 -13.90
C PHE A 139 -11.04 2.29 -12.72
N PHE A 140 -11.40 3.54 -12.95
CA PHE A 140 -11.54 4.51 -11.87
C PHE A 140 -12.87 4.39 -11.10
N LEU A 141 -13.86 3.71 -11.64
CA LEU A 141 -15.16 3.57 -11.00
C LEU A 141 -15.06 2.99 -9.57
N PRO A 142 -14.34 1.88 -9.32
CA PRO A 142 -14.19 1.34 -7.97
C PRO A 142 -13.52 2.31 -6.99
N SER A 143 -12.57 3.12 -7.45
CA SER A 143 -11.86 4.07 -6.57
C SER A 143 -12.69 5.30 -6.19
N ILE A 144 -13.72 5.63 -6.96
CA ILE A 144 -14.64 6.75 -6.69
C ILE A 144 -15.74 6.31 -5.70
N ILE A 145 -16.15 5.05 -5.77
CA ILE A 145 -17.20 4.51 -4.91
C ILE A 145 -16.60 4.19 -3.53
N SER A 146 -17.33 4.52 -2.47
CA SER A 146 -16.90 4.18 -1.11
C SER A 146 -16.71 2.66 -0.95
N ALA A 147 -15.64 2.25 -0.28
CA ALA A 147 -15.35 0.85 0.02
C ALA A 147 -16.53 0.14 0.75
N VAL A 148 -17.25 0.88 1.60
CA VAL A 148 -18.44 0.35 2.29
C VAL A 148 -19.54 0.00 1.31
N VAL A 149 -19.80 0.87 0.32
CA VAL A 149 -20.81 0.64 -0.70
C VAL A 149 -20.41 -0.53 -1.61
N LEU A 150 -19.15 -0.60 -2.03
CA LEU A 150 -18.65 -1.73 -2.83
C LEU A 150 -18.79 -3.07 -2.10
N THR A 151 -18.41 -3.10 -0.81
CA THR A 151 -18.54 -4.30 0.01
C THR A 151 -20.00 -4.70 0.22
N SER A 152 -20.89 -3.72 0.41
CA SER A 152 -22.33 -3.96 0.53
C SER A 152 -22.91 -4.49 -0.77
N LEU A 153 -22.49 -3.95 -1.91
CA LEU A 153 -22.88 -4.44 -3.23
C LEU A 153 -22.41 -5.88 -3.45
N LEU A 154 -21.15 -6.20 -3.11
CA LEU A 154 -20.64 -7.56 -3.18
C LEU A 154 -21.49 -8.51 -2.34
N LYS A 155 -21.75 -8.16 -1.07
CA LYS A 155 -22.61 -8.96 -0.19
C LYS A 155 -23.98 -9.19 -0.80
N TYR A 156 -24.61 -8.16 -1.32
CA TYR A 156 -25.94 -8.27 -1.96
C TYR A 156 -25.89 -9.21 -3.18
N MET A 157 -24.84 -9.11 -4.00
CA MET A 157 -24.71 -9.96 -5.19
C MET A 157 -24.48 -11.43 -4.87
N VAL A 158 -23.79 -11.73 -3.77
CA VAL A 158 -23.31 -13.09 -3.43
C VAL A 158 -24.18 -13.76 -2.36
N ASN A 159 -25.02 -13.02 -1.65
CA ASN A 159 -25.94 -13.57 -0.65
C ASN A 159 -26.96 -14.56 -1.26
N PRO A 160 -27.48 -15.51 -0.46
CA PRO A 160 -28.57 -16.41 -0.90
C PRO A 160 -29.73 -15.62 -1.51
N GLY A 161 -30.16 -16.04 -2.70
CA GLY A 161 -31.18 -15.33 -3.47
C GLY A 161 -30.70 -14.10 -4.25
N GLY A 162 -29.42 -13.75 -4.17
CA GLY A 162 -28.77 -12.72 -4.97
C GLY A 162 -28.61 -13.13 -6.45
N PRO A 163 -28.17 -12.20 -7.33
CA PRO A 163 -28.03 -12.48 -8.75
C PRO A 163 -26.98 -13.54 -9.06
N ILE A 164 -25.86 -13.61 -8.33
CA ILE A 164 -24.80 -14.61 -8.58
C ILE A 164 -25.25 -16.03 -8.21
N PRO A 165 -25.83 -16.30 -7.02
CA PRO A 165 -26.41 -17.59 -6.70
C PRO A 165 -27.47 -18.05 -7.70
N ARG A 166 -28.39 -17.18 -8.09
CA ARG A 166 -29.40 -17.51 -9.10
C ARG A 166 -28.82 -17.87 -10.46
N LEU A 167 -27.78 -17.14 -10.89
CA LEU A 167 -27.10 -17.45 -12.14
C LEU A 167 -26.39 -18.80 -12.05
N TYR A 168 -25.77 -19.12 -10.91
CA TYR A 168 -25.14 -20.40 -10.66
C TYR A 168 -26.15 -21.55 -10.72
N GLU A 169 -27.31 -21.43 -10.08
CA GLU A 169 -28.40 -22.40 -10.11
C GLU A 169 -28.92 -22.64 -11.53
N LEU A 170 -29.06 -21.55 -12.30
CA LEU A 170 -29.51 -21.59 -13.69
C LEU A 170 -28.52 -22.30 -14.61
N LEU A 171 -27.22 -22.08 -14.42
CA LEU A 171 -26.17 -22.64 -15.25
C LEU A 171 -25.76 -24.06 -14.85
N CYS A 172 -25.72 -24.35 -13.55
CA CYS A 172 -25.25 -25.62 -13.02
C CYS A 172 -26.38 -26.61 -12.68
N GLY A 173 -27.62 -26.15 -12.59
CA GLY A 173 -28.78 -26.98 -12.21
C GLY A 173 -28.70 -27.54 -10.79
N ARG A 174 -27.90 -26.91 -9.91
CA ARG A 174 -27.69 -27.31 -8.51
C ARG A 174 -27.92 -26.11 -7.61
N GLU A 175 -28.28 -26.37 -6.35
CA GLU A 175 -28.37 -25.32 -5.34
C GLU A 175 -27.02 -24.59 -5.21
N SER A 176 -27.09 -23.28 -5.06
CA SER A 176 -25.90 -22.45 -4.93
C SER A 176 -25.24 -22.65 -3.56
N PRO A 177 -23.91 -22.75 -3.50
CA PRO A 177 -23.20 -22.73 -2.23
C PRO A 177 -23.35 -21.38 -1.54
N LEU A 178 -23.12 -21.34 -0.23
CA LEU A 178 -23.06 -20.11 0.55
C LEU A 178 -21.70 -19.42 0.34
N PHE A 179 -21.56 -18.71 -0.77
CA PHE A 179 -20.28 -18.16 -1.28
C PHE A 179 -19.44 -17.41 -0.25
N LEU A 180 -20.04 -16.76 0.77
CA LEU A 180 -19.31 -16.04 1.82
C LEU A 180 -19.26 -16.80 3.15
N ALA A 181 -20.09 -17.80 3.35
CA ALA A 181 -20.10 -18.59 4.58
C ALA A 181 -19.32 -19.90 4.48
N ASP A 182 -19.18 -20.42 3.26
CA ASP A 182 -18.40 -21.62 2.99
C ASP A 182 -16.93 -21.26 2.78
N SER A 183 -16.03 -21.87 3.56
CA SER A 183 -14.59 -21.60 3.52
C SER A 183 -13.96 -21.86 2.15
N ASP A 184 -14.48 -22.83 1.38
CA ASP A 184 -13.94 -23.21 0.09
C ASP A 184 -14.16 -22.13 -0.98
N TYR A 185 -15.29 -21.42 -0.89
CA TYR A 185 -15.67 -20.39 -1.85
C TYR A 185 -15.34 -18.96 -1.36
N ALA A 186 -15.42 -18.72 -0.06
CA ALA A 186 -15.24 -17.38 0.53
C ALA A 186 -13.89 -16.76 0.16
N LEU A 187 -12.81 -17.55 0.24
CA LEU A 187 -11.48 -17.09 -0.11
C LEU A 187 -11.41 -16.61 -1.57
N GLY A 188 -11.97 -17.40 -2.50
CA GLY A 188 -12.00 -17.07 -3.93
C GLY A 188 -12.79 -15.78 -4.22
N VAL A 189 -13.94 -15.61 -3.60
CA VAL A 189 -14.77 -14.40 -3.73
C VAL A 189 -14.05 -13.16 -3.23
N ILE A 190 -13.38 -13.25 -2.08
CA ILE A 190 -12.63 -12.13 -1.51
C ILE A 190 -11.40 -11.80 -2.36
N ILE A 191 -10.71 -12.79 -2.91
CA ILE A 191 -9.59 -12.60 -3.85
C ILE A 191 -10.06 -11.87 -5.10
N PHE A 192 -11.14 -12.34 -5.72
CA PHE A 192 -11.72 -11.69 -6.89
C PHE A 192 -12.08 -10.22 -6.60
N TYR A 193 -12.75 -9.98 -5.48
CA TYR A 193 -13.07 -8.63 -5.04
C TYR A 193 -11.83 -7.75 -4.84
N THR A 194 -10.79 -8.29 -4.20
CA THR A 194 -9.54 -7.56 -3.93
C THR A 194 -8.80 -7.18 -5.21
N ILE A 195 -8.83 -8.05 -6.22
CA ILE A 195 -8.25 -7.77 -7.54
C ILE A 195 -9.07 -6.69 -8.22
N TRP A 196 -10.40 -6.86 -8.29
CA TRP A 196 -11.29 -5.94 -9.00
C TRP A 196 -11.35 -4.54 -8.37
N SER A 197 -11.44 -4.44 -7.05
CA SER A 197 -11.55 -3.15 -6.35
C SER A 197 -10.22 -2.40 -6.23
N GLY A 198 -9.13 -3.03 -6.55
CA GLY A 198 -7.79 -2.49 -6.30
C GLY A 198 -7.03 -2.03 -7.53
N PHE A 199 -7.72 -1.82 -8.66
CA PHE A 199 -7.16 -1.20 -9.86
C PHE A 199 -7.09 0.31 -9.74
#